data_8ff0e5dd8c3447cda0d6c94642cb7220
#
_entry.id   8ff0e5dd8c3447cda0d6c94642cb7220
#
_cell.length_a   1.000
_cell.length_b   1.000
_cell.length_c   1.000
_cell.angle_alpha   90.00
_cell.angle_beta   90.00
_cell.angle_gamma   90.00
#
_symmetry.space_group_name_H-M   'P 1'
#
loop_
_entity.id
_entity.type
_entity.pdbx_description
1 polymer ?
#
loop_
_entity_poly.entity_id
_entity_poly.type
_entity_poly.pdbx_seq_one_letter_code
_entity_poly.pdbx_strand_id
1 'polypeptide(L)'
;MVMDYLRYGMHPDVPYDASIGEEMSAEEVIELGVDVVFWQNTASETLAKQLNDAGIAAVNIAFTDYESMKKSISITADVLNTDYAREMASKFNAELDSTVKEISDITSTIKDEDKLRVLNLRNFETLRADGKNTVADTWLGICGAVNVVSEQNLEGNQYLTKEQIFEWNPDVIMSSATGDAAWAYEQSDLSTLAAVKNKTVYDNPAGIFYWNRYSTETILQLKWASKLFYPELFAEVNVEQEIKDYYKTFYGYKISDENIQQMLKVLTPVGWGE
;
A
#
# COMPACT_ATOMS: atom_id res chain seq x y z
N MET A 1 12.41 9.27 -10.16
CA MET A 1 11.38 9.59 -9.16
C MET A 1 11.76 9.02 -7.80
N VAL A 2 11.06 9.36 -6.69
CA VAL A 2 11.47 8.95 -5.32
C VAL A 2 11.63 7.43 -5.22
N MET A 3 10.71 6.65 -5.75
CA MET A 3 10.78 5.18 -5.73
C MET A 3 12.06 4.62 -6.35
N ASP A 4 12.44 5.10 -7.52
CA ASP A 4 13.65 4.62 -8.19
C ASP A 4 14.90 5.06 -7.45
N TYR A 5 14.94 6.32 -6.99
CA TYR A 5 16.05 6.83 -6.20
C TYR A 5 16.26 6.02 -4.92
N LEU A 6 15.21 5.70 -4.19
CA LEU A 6 15.33 4.92 -2.96
C LEU A 6 15.75 3.48 -3.23
N ARG A 7 15.17 2.83 -4.24
CA ARG A 7 15.56 1.46 -4.62
C ARG A 7 17.04 1.37 -4.99
N TYR A 8 17.48 2.20 -5.93
CA TYR A 8 18.87 2.19 -6.42
C TYR A 8 19.85 2.83 -5.44
N GLY A 9 19.41 3.82 -4.66
CA GLY A 9 20.25 4.49 -3.67
C GLY A 9 20.56 3.63 -2.46
N MET A 10 19.63 2.75 -2.03
CA MET A 10 19.84 1.84 -0.89
C MET A 10 20.62 0.58 -1.27
N HIS A 11 20.44 0.08 -2.48
CA HIS A 11 21.05 -1.16 -2.96
C HIS A 11 21.56 -1.02 -4.40
N PRO A 12 22.61 -0.19 -4.63
CA PRO A 12 23.10 0.08 -5.97
C PRO A 12 23.69 -1.16 -6.67
N ASP A 13 24.10 -2.16 -5.89
CA ASP A 13 24.72 -3.38 -6.37
C ASP A 13 23.74 -4.53 -6.65
N VAL A 14 22.44 -4.33 -6.36
CA VAL A 14 21.42 -5.35 -6.67
C VAL A 14 20.93 -5.14 -8.09
N PRO A 15 21.22 -6.05 -9.03
CA PRO A 15 20.67 -5.95 -10.38
C PRO A 15 19.14 -6.06 -10.31
N TYR A 16 18.46 -5.03 -10.80
CA TYR A 16 16.98 -4.94 -10.81
C TYR A 16 16.37 -5.57 -12.09
N ASP A 17 17.00 -6.59 -12.64
CA ASP A 17 16.75 -6.97 -14.02
C ASP A 17 15.81 -8.13 -14.26
N ALA A 18 15.28 -8.76 -13.24
CA ALA A 18 14.48 -9.94 -13.46
C ALA A 18 13.05 -9.78 -12.94
N SER A 19 12.30 -8.83 -13.48
CA SER A 19 10.84 -9.03 -13.49
C SER A 19 10.53 -10.07 -14.56
N ILE A 20 10.27 -11.29 -14.11
CA ILE A 20 9.66 -12.31 -14.96
C ILE A 20 8.30 -11.76 -15.37
N GLY A 21 8.11 -11.46 -16.66
CA GLY A 21 6.82 -11.03 -17.18
C GLY A 21 5.75 -12.09 -16.94
N GLU A 22 4.50 -11.66 -16.80
CA GLU A 22 3.35 -12.58 -16.61
C GLU A 22 3.21 -13.62 -17.73
N GLU A 23 3.93 -13.45 -18.83
CA GLU A 23 3.86 -14.28 -20.03
C GLU A 23 5.06 -15.24 -20.21
N MET A 24 6.01 -15.29 -19.26
CA MET A 24 7.15 -16.22 -19.38
C MET A 24 6.71 -17.67 -19.28
N SER A 25 7.22 -18.48 -20.20
CA SER A 25 7.06 -19.94 -20.16
C SER A 25 7.93 -20.59 -19.08
N ALA A 26 7.61 -21.82 -18.70
CA ALA A 26 8.45 -22.58 -17.77
C ALA A 26 9.87 -22.77 -18.29
N GLU A 27 10.03 -22.97 -19.61
CA GLU A 27 11.31 -23.16 -20.28
C GLU A 27 12.18 -21.90 -20.14
N GLU A 28 11.63 -20.71 -20.35
CA GLU A 28 12.35 -19.45 -20.20
C GLU A 28 12.81 -19.23 -18.76
N VAL A 29 11.97 -19.57 -17.76
CA VAL A 29 12.35 -19.49 -16.35
C VAL A 29 13.46 -20.50 -16.00
N ILE A 30 13.38 -21.73 -16.54
CA ILE A 30 14.41 -22.76 -16.33
C ILE A 30 15.76 -22.31 -16.92
N GLU A 31 15.76 -21.65 -18.09
CA GLU A 31 16.97 -21.11 -18.72
C GLU A 31 17.67 -20.02 -17.90
N LEU A 32 16.93 -19.31 -17.03
CA LEU A 32 17.50 -18.33 -16.10
C LEU A 32 18.35 -18.97 -15.01
N GLY A 33 18.23 -20.28 -14.75
CA GLY A 33 19.01 -21.00 -13.75
C GLY A 33 18.71 -20.58 -12.32
N VAL A 34 17.47 -20.19 -12.03
CA VAL A 34 17.02 -19.78 -10.69
C VAL A 34 16.62 -21.00 -9.84
N ASP A 35 16.79 -20.91 -8.54
CA ASP A 35 16.40 -21.97 -7.58
C ASP A 35 14.95 -21.79 -7.09
N VAL A 36 14.46 -20.54 -7.04
CA VAL A 36 13.17 -20.16 -6.46
C VAL A 36 12.51 -19.09 -7.30
N VAL A 37 11.21 -19.21 -7.50
CA VAL A 37 10.36 -18.17 -8.07
C VAL A 37 9.31 -17.77 -7.04
N PHE A 38 9.32 -16.50 -6.65
CA PHE A 38 8.24 -15.91 -5.87
C PHE A 38 7.17 -15.34 -6.80
N TRP A 39 5.94 -15.64 -6.54
CA TRP A 39 4.84 -15.12 -7.32
C TRP A 39 3.71 -14.56 -6.47
N GLN A 40 2.92 -13.67 -7.06
CA GLN A 40 1.68 -13.15 -6.48
C GLN A 40 0.52 -13.48 -7.42
N ASN A 41 -0.61 -13.87 -6.82
CA ASN A 41 -1.84 -14.17 -7.56
C ASN A 41 -1.73 -15.31 -8.59
N THR A 42 -2.73 -15.45 -9.36
CA THR A 42 -3.14 -16.42 -10.35
C THR A 42 -2.16 -16.76 -11.48
N ALA A 43 -0.86 -16.55 -11.31
CA ALA A 43 0.08 -17.20 -12.20
C ALA A 43 -0.28 -18.69 -12.20
N SER A 44 -0.43 -19.24 -13.37
CA SER A 44 -1.08 -20.51 -13.61
C SER A 44 -0.54 -21.59 -12.67
N GLU A 45 -1.42 -22.29 -11.94
CA GLU A 45 -1.06 -23.49 -11.17
C GLU A 45 -0.28 -24.48 -12.05
N THR A 46 -0.51 -24.42 -13.36
CA THR A 46 0.21 -25.17 -14.39
C THR A 46 1.68 -24.74 -14.44
N LEU A 47 1.98 -23.44 -14.46
CA LEU A 47 3.37 -22.96 -14.46
C LEU A 47 4.08 -23.36 -13.15
N ALA A 48 3.45 -23.16 -12.01
CA ALA A 48 4.01 -23.58 -10.73
C ALA A 48 4.32 -25.08 -10.68
N LYS A 49 3.42 -25.89 -11.21
CA LYS A 49 3.65 -27.33 -11.30
C LYS A 49 4.83 -27.66 -12.23
N GLN A 50 4.92 -27.05 -13.40
CA GLN A 50 6.02 -27.26 -14.34
C GLN A 50 7.37 -26.87 -13.73
N LEU A 51 7.43 -25.73 -13.02
CA LEU A 51 8.64 -25.27 -12.30
C LEU A 51 9.03 -26.26 -11.19
N ASN A 52 8.08 -26.68 -10.38
CA ASN A 52 8.33 -27.67 -9.31
C ASN A 52 8.79 -29.02 -9.87
N ASP A 53 8.20 -29.50 -10.98
CA ASP A 53 8.61 -30.73 -11.67
C ASP A 53 10.05 -30.59 -12.23
N ALA A 54 10.48 -29.39 -12.59
CA ALA A 54 11.87 -29.08 -13.02
C ALA A 54 12.84 -28.84 -11.84
N GLY A 55 12.37 -28.91 -10.60
CA GLY A 55 13.19 -28.70 -9.39
C GLY A 55 13.33 -27.25 -8.94
N ILE A 56 12.58 -26.32 -9.55
CA ILE A 56 12.54 -24.90 -9.16
C ILE A 56 11.37 -24.70 -8.21
N ALA A 57 11.64 -24.21 -7.00
CA ALA A 57 10.60 -23.97 -6.02
C ALA A 57 9.72 -22.78 -6.43
N ALA A 58 8.44 -23.04 -6.71
CA ALA A 58 7.45 -21.99 -6.98
C ALA A 58 6.70 -21.65 -5.68
N VAL A 59 6.95 -20.45 -5.13
CA VAL A 59 6.44 -20.02 -3.82
C VAL A 59 5.43 -18.90 -3.98
N ASN A 60 4.18 -19.16 -3.62
CA ASN A 60 3.12 -18.15 -3.65
C ASN A 60 3.22 -17.26 -2.39
N ILE A 61 3.44 -15.97 -2.61
CA ILE A 61 3.51 -14.95 -1.56
C ILE A 61 2.36 -13.91 -1.67
N ALA A 62 1.27 -14.28 -2.33
CA ALA A 62 0.09 -13.42 -2.42
C ALA A 62 -0.56 -13.22 -1.04
N PHE A 63 -1.06 -12.01 -0.83
CA PHE A 63 -1.80 -11.67 0.38
C PHE A 63 -2.89 -10.63 0.09
N THR A 64 -3.96 -10.68 0.88
CA THR A 64 -5.11 -9.78 0.77
C THR A 64 -5.40 -9.02 2.05
N ASP A 65 -4.76 -9.42 3.15
CA ASP A 65 -4.86 -8.84 4.47
C ASP A 65 -3.51 -8.92 5.21
N TYR A 66 -3.45 -8.38 6.42
CA TYR A 66 -2.20 -8.33 7.18
C TYR A 66 -1.78 -9.67 7.77
N GLU A 67 -2.71 -10.57 8.05
CA GLU A 67 -2.36 -11.91 8.52
C GLU A 67 -1.67 -12.72 7.40
N SER A 68 -2.24 -12.70 6.20
CA SER A 68 -1.63 -13.33 5.03
C SER A 68 -0.33 -12.64 4.61
N MET A 69 -0.21 -11.31 4.79
CA MET A 69 1.02 -10.57 4.55
C MET A 69 2.15 -11.02 5.50
N LYS A 70 1.89 -11.12 6.80
CA LYS A 70 2.85 -11.61 7.79
C LYS A 70 3.33 -13.02 7.46
N LYS A 71 2.40 -13.88 7.03
CA LYS A 71 2.72 -15.23 6.57
C LYS A 71 3.65 -15.21 5.35
N SER A 72 3.36 -14.38 4.35
CA SER A 72 4.20 -14.23 3.15
C SER A 72 5.62 -13.76 3.49
N ILE A 73 5.75 -12.82 4.41
CA ILE A 73 7.05 -12.34 4.89
C ILE A 73 7.81 -13.44 5.61
N SER A 74 7.13 -14.21 6.47
CA SER A 74 7.75 -15.35 7.17
C SER A 74 8.20 -16.44 6.21
N ILE A 75 7.37 -16.80 5.21
CA ILE A 75 7.74 -17.75 4.15
C ILE A 75 8.98 -17.27 3.39
N THR A 76 9.01 -15.98 3.02
CA THR A 76 10.17 -15.40 2.32
C THR A 76 11.45 -15.52 3.16
N ALA A 77 11.36 -15.24 4.46
CA ALA A 77 12.49 -15.37 5.37
C ALA A 77 12.98 -16.84 5.53
N ASP A 78 12.06 -17.79 5.54
CA ASP A 78 12.36 -19.21 5.60
C ASP A 78 13.06 -19.71 4.31
N VAL A 79 12.60 -19.23 3.15
CA VAL A 79 13.25 -19.52 1.85
C VAL A 79 14.67 -18.96 1.81
N LEU A 80 14.88 -17.72 2.29
CA LEU A 80 16.20 -17.11 2.38
C LEU A 80 17.12 -17.83 3.38
N ASN A 81 16.56 -18.56 4.33
CA ASN A 81 17.23 -19.45 5.28
C ASN A 81 18.41 -18.82 6.03
N THR A 82 18.30 -17.56 6.41
CA THR A 82 19.29 -16.86 7.24
C THR A 82 18.67 -16.41 8.56
N ASP A 83 19.46 -16.38 9.63
CA ASP A 83 18.98 -15.89 10.93
C ASP A 83 18.56 -14.42 10.84
N TYR A 84 19.30 -13.61 10.07
CA TYR A 84 18.97 -12.22 9.81
C TYR A 84 17.59 -12.06 9.16
N ALA A 85 17.28 -12.84 8.11
CA ALA A 85 15.98 -12.78 7.45
C ALA A 85 14.82 -13.13 8.41
N ARG A 86 14.99 -14.17 9.23
CA ARG A 86 13.98 -14.56 10.23
C ARG A 86 13.81 -13.51 11.32
N GLU A 87 14.91 -12.91 11.79
CA GLU A 87 14.88 -11.82 12.78
C GLU A 87 14.10 -10.61 12.20
N MET A 88 14.40 -10.18 10.96
CA MET A 88 13.75 -9.06 10.32
C MET A 88 12.26 -9.33 10.04
N ALA A 89 11.91 -10.53 9.62
CA ALA A 89 10.51 -10.93 9.45
C ALA A 89 9.73 -10.89 10.78
N SER A 90 10.32 -11.45 11.84
CA SER A 90 9.74 -11.41 13.19
C SER A 90 9.55 -9.99 13.68
N LYS A 91 10.55 -9.12 13.49
CA LYS A 91 10.49 -7.71 13.88
C LYS A 91 9.41 -6.95 13.13
N PHE A 92 9.33 -7.16 11.80
CA PHE A 92 8.29 -6.54 10.99
C PHE A 92 6.89 -6.98 11.43
N ASN A 93 6.68 -8.28 11.61
CA ASN A 93 5.39 -8.82 12.03
C ASN A 93 4.96 -8.26 13.40
N ALA A 94 5.89 -8.17 14.36
CA ALA A 94 5.62 -7.60 15.68
C ALA A 94 5.29 -6.09 15.61
N GLU A 95 6.01 -5.32 14.78
CA GLU A 95 5.75 -3.89 14.58
C GLU A 95 4.39 -3.66 13.91
N LEU A 96 4.04 -4.47 12.91
CA LEU A 96 2.73 -4.40 12.25
C LEU A 96 1.61 -4.71 13.24
N ASP A 97 1.73 -5.77 14.04
CA ASP A 97 0.74 -6.13 15.06
C ASP A 97 0.57 -5.02 16.10
N SER A 98 1.68 -4.44 16.56
CA SER A 98 1.67 -3.32 17.52
C SER A 98 0.98 -2.10 16.94
N THR A 99 1.31 -1.72 15.70
CA THR A 99 0.72 -0.57 15.00
C THR A 99 -0.78 -0.77 14.76
N VAL A 100 -1.17 -1.97 14.29
CA VAL A 100 -2.60 -2.31 14.11
C VAL A 100 -3.36 -2.22 15.41
N LYS A 101 -2.80 -2.75 16.50
CA LYS A 101 -3.43 -2.70 17.82
C LYS A 101 -3.57 -1.27 18.33
N GLU A 102 -2.51 -0.48 18.28
CA GLU A 102 -2.48 0.91 18.76
C GLU A 102 -3.56 1.74 18.04
N ILE A 103 -3.61 1.65 16.71
CA ILE A 103 -4.57 2.41 15.91
C ILE A 103 -6.00 1.91 16.16
N SER A 104 -6.20 0.59 16.16
CA SER A 104 -7.53 0.00 16.38
C SER A 104 -8.10 0.32 17.77
N ASP A 105 -7.27 0.36 18.80
CA ASP A 105 -7.70 0.74 20.15
C ASP A 105 -8.28 2.17 20.16
N ILE A 106 -7.71 3.09 19.38
CA ILE A 106 -8.19 4.47 19.24
C ILE A 106 -9.42 4.51 18.32
N THR A 107 -9.34 3.94 17.12
CA THR A 107 -10.39 4.06 16.11
C THR A 107 -11.66 3.29 16.46
N SER A 108 -11.58 2.26 17.31
CA SER A 108 -12.75 1.56 17.86
C SER A 108 -13.67 2.44 18.71
N THR A 109 -13.19 3.60 19.16
CA THR A 109 -14.00 4.58 19.90
C THR A 109 -14.83 5.48 18.99
N ILE A 110 -14.57 5.47 17.67
CA ILE A 110 -15.28 6.29 16.70
C ILE A 110 -16.63 5.65 16.42
N LYS A 111 -17.69 6.42 16.58
CA LYS A 111 -19.06 5.96 16.29
C LYS A 111 -19.24 5.75 14.80
N ASP A 112 -20.11 4.84 14.41
CA ASP A 112 -20.35 4.53 13.00
C ASP A 112 -20.79 5.76 12.18
N GLU A 113 -21.59 6.65 12.76
CA GLU A 113 -22.01 7.90 12.13
C GLU A 113 -20.90 8.94 11.93
N ASP A 114 -19.80 8.81 12.65
CA ASP A 114 -18.65 9.74 12.62
C ASP A 114 -17.50 9.19 11.74
N LYS A 115 -17.63 7.97 11.21
CA LYS A 115 -16.62 7.36 10.35
C LYS A 115 -16.60 8.02 8.98
N LEU A 116 -15.42 8.39 8.52
CA LEU A 116 -15.21 8.93 7.17
C LEU A 116 -15.44 7.84 6.11
N ARG A 117 -16.19 8.18 5.07
CA ARG A 117 -16.43 7.34 3.91
C ARG A 117 -15.35 7.62 2.86
N VAL A 118 -14.48 6.65 2.61
CA VAL A 118 -13.26 6.81 1.81
C VAL A 118 -13.33 5.99 0.53
N LEU A 119 -12.99 6.61 -0.59
CA LEU A 119 -12.74 5.96 -1.87
C LEU A 119 -11.23 5.88 -2.11
N ASN A 120 -10.66 4.67 -2.19
CA ASN A 120 -9.26 4.46 -2.54
C ASN A 120 -9.15 4.05 -4.02
N LEU A 121 -8.67 4.97 -4.85
CA LEU A 121 -8.45 4.77 -6.29
C LEU A 121 -7.00 4.42 -6.60
N ARG A 122 -6.77 3.69 -7.67
CA ARG A 122 -5.44 3.61 -8.28
C ARG A 122 -5.08 4.90 -9.01
N ASN A 123 -6.00 5.44 -9.77
CA ASN A 123 -5.92 6.75 -10.43
C ASN A 123 -7.31 7.16 -10.95
N PHE A 124 -7.45 8.44 -11.30
CA PHE A 124 -8.67 8.97 -11.88
C PHE A 124 -8.87 8.60 -13.37
N GLU A 125 -7.83 8.16 -14.06
CA GLU A 125 -7.93 7.75 -15.46
C GLU A 125 -8.70 6.44 -15.62
N THR A 126 -8.35 5.43 -14.81
CA THR A 126 -8.96 4.10 -14.90
C THR A 126 -10.13 3.90 -13.94
N LEU A 127 -10.29 4.78 -12.95
CA LEU A 127 -11.27 4.66 -11.86
C LEU A 127 -11.25 3.27 -11.18
N ARG A 128 -10.06 2.64 -11.15
CA ARG A 128 -9.91 1.35 -10.51
C ARG A 128 -9.80 1.53 -9.00
N ALA A 129 -10.64 0.83 -8.26
CA ALA A 129 -10.72 0.88 -6.80
C ALA A 129 -10.68 -0.53 -6.19
N ASP A 130 -10.40 -0.60 -4.91
CA ASP A 130 -10.28 -1.83 -4.16
C ASP A 130 -11.48 -1.98 -3.21
N GLY A 131 -12.22 -3.08 -3.34
CA GLY A 131 -13.35 -3.44 -2.49
C GLY A 131 -12.97 -4.42 -1.38
N LYS A 132 -13.95 -5.21 -0.93
CA LYS A 132 -13.78 -6.24 0.12
C LYS A 132 -12.65 -7.22 -0.23
N ASN A 133 -12.07 -7.82 0.79
CA ASN A 133 -11.01 -8.83 0.66
C ASN A 133 -9.76 -8.30 -0.05
N THR A 134 -9.41 -7.04 0.19
CA THR A 134 -8.17 -6.40 -0.27
C THR A 134 -7.40 -5.78 0.89
N VAL A 135 -6.10 -5.58 0.69
CA VAL A 135 -5.26 -4.86 1.66
C VAL A 135 -5.78 -3.44 1.91
N ALA A 136 -6.34 -2.80 0.87
CA ALA A 136 -6.92 -1.46 1.01
C ALA A 136 -8.14 -1.45 1.94
N ASP A 137 -9.02 -2.44 1.83
CA ASP A 137 -10.17 -2.60 2.72
C ASP A 137 -9.72 -2.82 4.17
N THR A 138 -8.67 -3.63 4.35
CA THR A 138 -8.08 -3.93 5.66
C THR A 138 -7.56 -2.67 6.34
N TRP A 139 -6.68 -1.88 5.69
CA TRP A 139 -6.09 -0.71 6.33
C TRP A 139 -7.10 0.43 6.52
N LEU A 140 -8.07 0.61 5.61
CA LEU A 140 -9.14 1.58 5.79
C LEU A 140 -9.96 1.28 7.05
N GLY A 141 -10.35 0.02 7.26
CA GLY A 141 -11.07 -0.41 8.45
C GLY A 141 -10.29 -0.18 9.74
N ILE A 142 -8.99 -0.52 9.76
CA ILE A 142 -8.10 -0.29 10.91
C ILE A 142 -7.99 1.21 11.21
N CYS A 143 -7.86 2.06 10.19
CA CYS A 143 -7.83 3.51 10.34
C CYS A 143 -9.21 4.12 10.71
N GLY A 144 -10.24 3.32 10.98
CA GLY A 144 -11.56 3.78 11.40
C GLY A 144 -12.41 4.37 10.26
N ALA A 145 -12.04 4.11 9.00
CA ALA A 145 -12.79 4.57 7.83
C ALA A 145 -13.70 3.48 7.26
N VAL A 146 -14.67 3.89 6.48
CA VAL A 146 -15.54 3.02 5.70
C VAL A 146 -15.10 3.05 4.24
N ASN A 147 -14.75 1.90 3.69
CA ASN A 147 -14.48 1.77 2.27
C ASN A 147 -15.80 1.81 1.48
N VAL A 148 -16.03 2.87 0.71
CA VAL A 148 -17.30 3.05 -0.03
C VAL A 148 -17.55 1.95 -1.06
N VAL A 149 -16.51 1.31 -1.59
CA VAL A 149 -16.66 0.18 -2.51
C VAL A 149 -17.15 -1.06 -1.76
N SER A 150 -16.63 -1.30 -0.57
CA SER A 150 -17.02 -2.41 0.30
C SER A 150 -18.44 -2.27 0.85
N GLU A 151 -18.92 -1.05 1.09
CA GLU A 151 -20.33 -0.78 1.43
C GLU A 151 -21.29 -1.35 0.38
N GLN A 152 -20.87 -1.37 -0.90
CA GLN A 152 -21.68 -1.88 -2.01
C GLN A 152 -21.58 -3.40 -2.18
N ASN A 153 -20.95 -4.11 -1.24
CA ASN A 153 -20.67 -5.55 -1.32
C ASN A 153 -19.82 -5.96 -2.54
N LEU A 154 -19.02 -5.05 -3.09
CA LEU A 154 -18.09 -5.33 -4.17
C LEU A 154 -16.77 -5.86 -3.60
N GLU A 155 -16.23 -6.93 -4.19
CA GLU A 155 -15.02 -7.61 -3.73
C GLU A 155 -13.86 -7.44 -4.73
N GLY A 156 -12.64 -7.46 -4.21
CA GLY A 156 -11.43 -7.38 -5.02
C GLY A 156 -11.30 -6.05 -5.76
N ASN A 157 -10.66 -6.08 -6.92
CA ASN A 157 -10.47 -4.88 -7.73
C ASN A 157 -11.70 -4.61 -8.61
N GLN A 158 -12.19 -3.38 -8.56
CA GLN A 158 -13.35 -2.92 -9.32
C GLN A 158 -12.96 -1.79 -10.27
N TYR A 159 -13.56 -1.74 -11.44
CA TYR A 159 -13.53 -0.59 -12.34
C TYR A 159 -14.84 0.16 -12.17
N LEU A 160 -14.76 1.39 -11.69
CA LEU A 160 -15.92 2.21 -11.38
C LEU A 160 -16.30 3.12 -12.56
N THR A 161 -17.53 3.55 -12.56
CA THR A 161 -17.97 4.68 -13.40
C THR A 161 -17.98 5.98 -12.59
N LYS A 162 -17.94 7.13 -13.29
CA LYS A 162 -18.06 8.42 -12.61
C LYS A 162 -19.41 8.53 -11.88
N GLU A 163 -20.48 8.00 -12.47
CA GLU A 163 -21.82 7.99 -11.91
C GLU A 163 -21.87 7.29 -10.55
N GLN A 164 -21.19 6.13 -10.42
CA GLN A 164 -21.09 5.43 -9.14
C GLN A 164 -20.34 6.27 -8.09
N ILE A 165 -19.26 6.95 -8.46
CA ILE A 165 -18.52 7.82 -7.54
C ILE A 165 -19.39 8.99 -7.09
N PHE A 166 -20.19 9.58 -7.99
CA PHE A 166 -21.13 10.64 -7.65
C PHE A 166 -22.27 10.16 -6.75
N GLU A 167 -22.81 8.98 -7.01
CA GLU A 167 -23.86 8.36 -6.20
C GLU A 167 -23.39 8.08 -4.77
N TRP A 168 -22.19 7.50 -4.65
CA TRP A 168 -21.60 7.17 -3.34
C TRP A 168 -21.09 8.39 -2.59
N ASN A 169 -20.69 9.43 -3.31
CA ASN A 169 -20.24 10.73 -2.81
C ASN A 169 -19.34 10.62 -1.57
N PRO A 170 -18.12 10.10 -1.70
CA PRO A 170 -17.22 9.87 -0.57
C PRO A 170 -16.79 11.19 0.09
N ASP A 171 -16.50 11.12 1.41
CA ASP A 171 -15.94 12.24 2.17
C ASP A 171 -14.49 12.51 1.81
N VAL A 172 -13.74 11.43 1.52
CA VAL A 172 -12.34 11.46 1.16
C VAL A 172 -12.10 10.61 -0.09
N ILE A 173 -11.28 11.10 -1.00
CA ILE A 173 -10.76 10.32 -2.13
C ILE A 173 -9.23 10.26 -2.00
N MET A 174 -8.70 9.05 -2.08
CA MET A 174 -7.26 8.80 -2.13
C MET A 174 -6.89 8.20 -3.48
N SER A 175 -5.81 8.67 -4.09
CA SER A 175 -5.28 8.12 -5.33
C SER A 175 -3.83 7.65 -5.15
N SER A 176 -3.48 6.53 -5.77
CA SER A 176 -2.08 6.07 -5.82
C SER A 176 -1.25 6.80 -6.88
N ALA A 177 -1.88 7.56 -7.78
CA ALA A 177 -1.17 8.31 -8.81
C ALA A 177 -0.83 9.71 -8.33
N THR A 178 0.44 10.10 -8.52
CA THR A 178 0.93 11.43 -8.15
C THR A 178 0.33 12.50 -9.06
N GLY A 179 -0.22 13.54 -8.47
CA GLY A 179 -0.83 14.68 -9.16
C GLY A 179 -2.33 14.54 -9.41
N ASP A 180 -2.91 13.39 -9.10
CA ASP A 180 -4.35 13.14 -9.25
C ASP A 180 -5.20 14.08 -8.39
N ALA A 181 -4.75 14.39 -7.17
CA ALA A 181 -5.46 15.32 -6.30
C ALA A 181 -5.51 16.73 -6.90
N ALA A 182 -4.38 17.25 -7.39
CA ALA A 182 -4.31 18.55 -8.06
C ALA A 182 -5.19 18.56 -9.32
N TRP A 183 -5.08 17.51 -10.14
CA TRP A 183 -5.90 17.36 -11.33
C TRP A 183 -7.40 17.35 -11.00
N ALA A 184 -7.83 16.60 -9.99
CA ALA A 184 -9.25 16.50 -9.60
C ALA A 184 -9.85 17.86 -9.20
N TYR A 185 -9.07 18.72 -8.55
CA TYR A 185 -9.52 20.07 -8.16
C TYR A 185 -9.71 21.02 -9.35
N GLU A 186 -9.07 20.75 -10.49
CA GLU A 186 -9.22 21.54 -11.71
C GLU A 186 -10.41 21.08 -12.59
N GLN A 187 -10.97 19.89 -12.29
CA GLN A 187 -12.07 19.35 -13.07
C GLN A 187 -13.42 19.94 -12.66
N SER A 188 -14.04 20.69 -13.55
CA SER A 188 -15.37 21.30 -13.31
C SER A 188 -16.48 20.27 -13.12
N ASP A 189 -16.39 19.12 -13.79
CA ASP A 189 -17.34 18.02 -13.67
C ASP A 189 -17.25 17.29 -12.32
N LEU A 190 -16.09 17.32 -11.63
CA LEU A 190 -15.92 16.75 -10.29
C LEU A 190 -16.27 17.73 -9.15
N SER A 191 -16.50 18.99 -9.45
CA SER A 191 -16.68 20.08 -8.47
C SER A 191 -17.84 19.90 -7.50
N THR A 192 -18.79 19.02 -7.80
CA THR A 192 -19.95 18.73 -6.93
C THR A 192 -19.70 17.63 -5.92
N LEU A 193 -18.64 16.81 -6.07
CA LEU A 193 -18.26 15.79 -5.10
C LEU A 193 -17.87 16.41 -3.76
N ALA A 194 -18.30 15.79 -2.66
CA ALA A 194 -17.98 16.26 -1.31
C ALA A 194 -16.46 16.36 -1.10
N ALA A 195 -15.70 15.33 -1.48
CA ALA A 195 -14.26 15.31 -1.35
C ALA A 195 -13.56 16.45 -2.11
N VAL A 196 -14.06 16.82 -3.31
CA VAL A 196 -13.50 17.93 -4.10
C VAL A 196 -13.82 19.28 -3.46
N LYS A 197 -15.09 19.49 -3.03
CA LYS A 197 -15.52 20.72 -2.35
C LYS A 197 -14.75 20.96 -1.05
N ASN A 198 -14.56 19.91 -0.26
CA ASN A 198 -13.94 19.98 1.06
C ASN A 198 -12.40 19.94 1.00
N LYS A 199 -11.81 19.81 -0.19
CA LYS A 199 -10.36 19.67 -0.38
C LYS A 199 -9.77 18.42 0.30
N THR A 200 -10.53 17.31 0.28
CA THR A 200 -10.16 16.02 0.88
C THR A 200 -9.86 14.95 -0.19
N VAL A 201 -9.32 15.37 -1.33
CA VAL A 201 -8.70 14.49 -2.32
C VAL A 201 -7.20 14.48 -2.09
N TYR A 202 -6.60 13.31 -1.93
CA TYR A 202 -5.19 13.16 -1.60
C TYR A 202 -4.50 12.18 -2.54
N ASP A 203 -3.27 12.51 -2.92
CA ASP A 203 -2.35 11.53 -3.50
C ASP A 203 -1.76 10.69 -2.35
N ASN A 204 -1.78 9.37 -2.48
CA ASN A 204 -1.25 8.50 -1.44
C ASN A 204 0.28 8.48 -1.47
N PRO A 205 0.97 8.51 -0.31
CA PRO A 205 2.42 8.44 -0.26
C PRO A 205 2.99 7.20 -0.94
N ALA A 206 4.20 7.37 -1.45
CA ALA A 206 5.00 6.28 -1.99
C ALA A 206 6.47 6.46 -1.57
N GLY A 207 7.05 5.39 -1.08
CA GLY A 207 8.48 5.29 -0.77
C GLY A 207 9.20 4.41 -1.76
N ILE A 208 9.59 3.20 -1.33
CA ILE A 208 10.11 2.14 -2.21
C ILE A 208 8.99 1.61 -3.10
N PHE A 209 7.78 1.58 -2.56
CA PHE A 209 6.56 1.24 -3.29
C PHE A 209 5.39 2.11 -2.79
N TYR A 210 4.20 1.94 -3.35
CA TYR A 210 2.98 2.60 -2.88
C TYR A 210 2.60 2.08 -1.50
N TRP A 211 2.42 2.96 -0.51
CA TRP A 211 2.13 2.54 0.86
C TRP A 211 0.79 1.85 1.04
N ASN A 212 -0.21 2.24 0.25
CA ASN A 212 -1.59 1.76 0.35
C ASN A 212 -1.85 0.41 -0.32
N ARG A 213 -0.80 -0.27 -0.81
CA ARG A 213 -0.94 -1.53 -1.54
C ARG A 213 0.01 -2.60 -0.98
N TYR A 214 0.61 -3.41 -1.86
CA TYR A 214 1.47 -4.56 -1.54
C TYR A 214 2.87 -4.11 -1.10
N SER A 215 2.95 -3.35 -0.01
CA SER A 215 4.20 -2.78 0.50
C SER A 215 4.36 -3.04 1.99
N THR A 216 5.57 -3.36 2.42
CA THR A 216 5.92 -3.39 3.84
C THR A 216 5.84 -1.99 4.49
N GLU A 217 5.88 -0.93 3.69
CA GLU A 217 5.64 0.45 4.14
C GLU A 217 4.18 0.70 4.56
N THR A 218 3.33 -0.33 4.56
CA THR A 218 1.95 -0.27 5.05
C THR A 218 1.87 0.16 6.54
N ILE A 219 2.91 -0.08 7.32
CA ILE A 219 3.03 0.45 8.70
C ILE A 219 2.97 1.98 8.68
N LEU A 220 3.66 2.61 7.72
CA LEU A 220 3.62 4.06 7.52
C LEU A 220 2.26 4.51 6.98
N GLN A 221 1.63 3.70 6.10
CA GLN A 221 0.27 3.97 5.63
C GLN A 221 -0.72 4.08 6.79
N LEU A 222 -0.68 3.13 7.71
CA LEU A 222 -1.56 3.10 8.87
C LEU A 222 -1.42 4.36 9.72
N LYS A 223 -0.18 4.71 10.09
CA LYS A 223 0.12 5.89 10.92
C LYS A 223 -0.26 7.19 10.22
N TRP A 224 0.09 7.31 8.94
CA TRP A 224 -0.22 8.49 8.14
C TRP A 224 -1.72 8.67 7.91
N ALA A 225 -2.41 7.61 7.44
CA ALA A 225 -3.83 7.69 7.12
C ALA A 225 -4.68 7.96 8.37
N SER A 226 -4.37 7.33 9.50
CA SER A 226 -5.07 7.59 10.75
C SER A 226 -4.95 9.04 11.19
N LYS A 227 -3.74 9.63 11.10
CA LYS A 227 -3.53 11.06 11.39
C LYS A 227 -4.25 11.96 10.38
N LEU A 228 -4.28 11.57 9.10
CA LEU A 228 -4.99 12.32 8.07
C LEU A 228 -6.50 12.35 8.32
N PHE A 229 -7.07 11.20 8.67
CA PHE A 229 -8.51 11.04 8.86
C PHE A 229 -9.00 11.66 10.17
N TYR A 230 -8.23 11.50 11.24
CA TYR A 230 -8.60 11.93 12.59
C TYR A 230 -7.44 12.65 13.29
N PRO A 231 -7.07 13.85 12.83
CA PRO A 231 -5.86 14.56 13.28
C PRO A 231 -5.84 14.84 14.78
N GLU A 232 -7.01 15.03 15.41
CA GLU A 232 -7.10 15.27 16.86
C GLU A 232 -6.85 13.99 17.67
N LEU A 233 -7.33 12.84 17.19
CA LEU A 233 -7.12 11.55 17.88
C LEU A 233 -5.67 11.07 17.75
N PHE A 234 -4.99 11.45 16.69
CA PHE A 234 -3.61 11.08 16.40
C PHE A 234 -2.65 12.28 16.41
N ALA A 235 -2.92 13.27 17.29
CA ALA A 235 -2.12 14.50 17.38
C ALA A 235 -0.62 14.21 17.64
N GLU A 236 -0.33 13.22 18.47
CA GLU A 236 1.03 12.85 18.87
C GLU A 236 1.82 12.10 17.76
N VAL A 237 1.18 11.62 16.69
CA VAL A 237 1.86 10.92 15.62
C VAL A 237 2.69 11.91 14.80
N ASN A 238 4.00 11.71 14.80
CA ASN A 238 4.93 12.46 13.96
C ASN A 238 5.34 11.60 12.75
N VAL A 239 4.62 11.75 11.64
CA VAL A 239 4.81 10.93 10.44
C VAL A 239 6.24 10.99 9.90
N GLU A 240 6.91 12.15 9.94
CA GLU A 240 8.30 12.29 9.46
C GLU A 240 9.26 11.48 10.34
N GLN A 241 9.05 11.47 11.66
CA GLN A 241 9.86 10.66 12.56
C GLN A 241 9.59 9.17 12.36
N GLU A 242 8.33 8.77 12.16
CA GLU A 242 7.96 7.40 11.84
C GLU A 242 8.65 6.89 10.56
N ILE A 243 8.72 7.72 9.51
CA ILE A 243 9.45 7.40 8.28
C ILE A 243 10.94 7.20 8.58
N LYS A 244 11.57 8.09 9.35
CA LYS A 244 13.00 7.98 9.72
C LYS A 244 13.29 6.69 10.47
N ASP A 245 12.46 6.37 11.45
CA ASP A 245 12.63 5.19 12.29
C ASP A 245 12.38 3.90 11.51
N TYR A 246 11.38 3.88 10.64
CA TYR A 246 11.08 2.77 9.76
C TYR A 246 12.26 2.45 8.82
N TYR A 247 12.74 3.45 8.08
CA TYR A 247 13.84 3.27 7.13
C TYR A 247 15.14 2.88 7.83
N LYS A 248 15.43 3.46 8.98
CA LYS A 248 16.58 3.07 9.81
C LYS A 248 16.46 1.62 10.29
N THR A 249 15.27 1.23 10.73
CA THR A 249 15.01 -0.07 11.35
C THR A 249 15.04 -1.21 10.35
N PHE A 250 14.36 -1.04 9.21
CA PHE A 250 14.13 -2.13 8.25
C PHE A 250 15.10 -2.13 7.07
N TYR A 251 15.67 -0.97 6.74
CA TYR A 251 16.61 -0.85 5.62
C TYR A 251 18.02 -0.44 6.06
N GLY A 252 18.26 -0.15 7.34
CA GLY A 252 19.54 0.40 7.81
C GLY A 252 19.88 1.74 7.15
N TYR A 253 18.90 2.42 6.58
CA TYR A 253 19.07 3.59 5.74
C TYR A 253 18.66 4.88 6.47
N LYS A 254 19.56 5.88 6.45
CA LYS A 254 19.25 7.21 6.96
C LYS A 254 18.62 8.04 5.85
N ILE A 255 17.30 8.06 5.81
CA ILE A 255 16.55 8.84 4.82
C ILE A 255 16.72 10.35 5.07
N SER A 256 16.85 11.14 4.01
CA SER A 256 16.97 12.60 4.10
C SER A 256 15.60 13.27 4.29
N ASP A 257 15.60 14.45 4.91
CA ASP A 257 14.37 15.26 5.05
C ASP A 257 13.79 15.62 3.67
N GLU A 258 14.64 15.84 2.67
CA GLU A 258 14.20 16.10 1.30
C GLU A 258 13.41 14.92 0.71
N ASN A 259 13.89 13.68 0.89
CA ASN A 259 13.20 12.49 0.42
C ASN A 259 11.88 12.28 1.17
N ILE A 260 11.85 12.55 2.48
CA ILE A 260 10.62 12.50 3.29
C ILE A 260 9.60 13.50 2.74
N GLN A 261 10.03 14.74 2.51
CA GLN A 261 9.16 15.76 1.94
C GLN A 261 8.67 15.39 0.52
N GLN A 262 9.49 14.74 -0.28
CA GLN A 262 9.07 14.25 -1.59
C GLN A 262 8.03 13.11 -1.48
N MET A 263 8.18 12.20 -0.53
CA MET A 263 7.17 11.16 -0.25
C MET A 263 5.85 11.77 0.18
N LEU A 264 5.89 12.79 1.05
CA LEU A 264 4.73 13.44 1.64
C LEU A 264 4.17 14.57 0.79
N LYS A 265 4.97 15.21 -0.10
CA LYS A 265 4.51 16.26 -1.04
C LYS A 265 3.56 15.77 -2.12
N VAL A 266 3.53 14.48 -2.31
CA VAL A 266 2.41 13.84 -2.99
C VAL A 266 1.07 14.22 -2.30
N LEU A 267 1.13 14.88 -1.14
CA LEU A 267 0.05 15.06 -0.19
C LEU A 267 -0.35 16.48 0.14
N THR A 268 0.31 17.50 -0.37
CA THR A 268 -0.07 18.85 0.06
C THR A 268 -1.31 19.30 -0.70
N PRO A 269 -2.50 19.23 -0.07
CA PRO A 269 -3.56 20.15 -0.46
C PRO A 269 -2.99 21.55 -0.24
N VAL A 270 -3.19 22.43 -1.21
CA VAL A 270 -2.94 23.86 -1.07
C VAL A 270 -3.60 24.30 0.25
N GLY A 271 -2.80 24.60 1.27
CA GLY A 271 -3.29 25.06 2.57
C GLY A 271 -2.75 24.39 3.84
N TRP A 272 -1.87 23.39 3.74
CA TRP A 272 -1.19 22.79 4.90
C TRP A 272 0.29 23.19 4.91
N GLY A 273 0.59 24.35 5.45
CA GLY A 273 1.95 24.86 5.57
C GLY A 273 2.06 26.38 5.49
N GLU A 274 1.25 27.09 6.22
CA GLU A 274 1.52 28.47 6.65
C GLU A 274 1.43 28.57 8.16
#